data_a9732c958abf378bc44f33ef6e133f7f
#
_entry.id   a9732c958abf378bc44f33ef6e133f7f
#
_cell.length_a   1.000
_cell.length_b   1.000
_cell.length_c   1.000
_cell.angle_alpha   90.00
_cell.angle_beta   90.00
_cell.angle_gamma   90.00
#
_symmetry.space_group_name_H-M   'P 1'
#
loop_
_entity.id
_entity.type
_entity.pdbx_description
1 polymer ?
#
loop_
_entity_poly.entity_id
_entity_poly.type
_entity_poly.pdbx_seq_one_letter_code
_entity_poly.pdbx_strand_id
1 'polypeptide(L)'
;METKNKFIVLSYSLYNTTNGDDGNEVLLEKTQDERPFIFVSGMGATLPSFEEQVVNLEKGAEFDFTLNPEQAYGEHIAERVLELDKQIFTINGEFDAQHVKVGAVLPLQNEDGNRFLGLVLSITDDKVTLDLNHPLSGKKLNFCGEVLESREATAEEVAHMANLLSGEGQQGCGGGCENCGGDCGKDGKGNCKEGGCENCGK
;
A
#
# COMPACT_ATOMS: atom_id res chain seq x y z
N MET A 1 -8.89 29.14 4.77
CA MET A 1 -9.71 28.55 3.68
C MET A 1 -9.87 27.09 4.08
N GLU A 2 -11.07 26.66 4.42
CA GLU A 2 -11.34 25.24 4.65
C GLU A 2 -11.15 24.52 3.31
N THR A 3 -10.09 23.78 3.18
CA THR A 3 -9.89 22.89 2.02
C THR A 3 -10.91 21.78 2.14
N LYS A 4 -12.00 21.90 1.41
CA LYS A 4 -13.00 20.84 1.33
C LYS A 4 -12.34 19.62 0.70
N ASN A 5 -12.37 18.51 1.40
CA ASN A 5 -11.85 17.25 0.89
C ASN A 5 -12.65 16.84 -0.36
N LYS A 6 -11.99 16.39 -1.40
CA LYS A 6 -12.61 15.88 -2.61
C LYS A 6 -12.53 14.35 -2.64
N PHE A 7 -13.63 13.74 -3.02
CA PHE A 7 -13.70 12.33 -3.37
C PHE A 7 -13.33 12.17 -4.83
N ILE A 8 -12.26 11.45 -5.12
CA ILE A 8 -11.71 11.30 -6.45
C ILE A 8 -11.62 9.83 -6.80
N VAL A 9 -12.16 9.49 -7.97
CA VAL A 9 -12.06 8.18 -8.59
C VAL A 9 -11.34 8.34 -9.91
N LEU A 10 -10.27 7.60 -10.13
CA LEU A 10 -9.50 7.68 -11.35
C LEU A 10 -8.98 6.31 -11.79
N SER A 11 -8.72 6.20 -13.08
CA SER A 11 -7.92 5.12 -13.64
C SER A 11 -6.57 5.67 -14.04
N TYR A 12 -5.50 4.90 -13.79
CA TYR A 12 -4.16 5.33 -14.17
C TYR A 12 -3.29 4.15 -14.59
N SER A 13 -2.27 4.48 -15.32
CA SER A 13 -1.14 3.61 -15.62
C SER A 13 0.13 4.30 -15.12
N LEU A 14 0.96 3.58 -14.40
CA LEU A 14 2.21 4.05 -13.83
C LEU A 14 3.38 3.45 -14.59
N TYR A 15 4.23 4.32 -15.12
CA TYR A 15 5.42 3.93 -15.86
C TYR A 15 6.70 4.40 -15.15
N ASN A 16 7.74 3.59 -15.26
CA ASN A 16 9.09 4.01 -14.92
C ASN A 16 9.76 4.61 -16.14
N THR A 17 10.13 5.88 -16.04
CA THR A 17 10.78 6.65 -17.13
C THR A 17 12.23 7.01 -16.78
N THR A 18 12.84 6.38 -15.79
CA THR A 18 14.21 6.69 -15.32
C THR A 18 15.26 6.54 -16.44
N ASN A 19 15.05 5.61 -17.37
CA ASN A 19 15.93 5.37 -18.51
C ASN A 19 15.39 5.99 -19.81
N GLY A 20 14.60 7.06 -19.71
CA GLY A 20 13.71 7.60 -20.72
C GLY A 20 14.33 8.25 -21.97
N ASP A 21 15.63 8.15 -22.20
CA ASP A 21 16.22 8.60 -23.48
C ASP A 21 16.05 7.57 -24.62
N ASP A 22 15.68 6.33 -24.32
CA ASP A 22 15.52 5.25 -25.30
C ASP A 22 14.06 4.81 -25.53
N GLY A 23 13.07 5.53 -24.99
CA GLY A 23 11.64 5.21 -25.20
C GLY A 23 11.18 3.92 -24.52
N ASN A 24 11.95 3.36 -23.62
CA ASN A 24 11.61 2.14 -22.89
C ASN A 24 10.93 2.48 -21.56
N GLU A 25 9.70 2.96 -21.64
CA GLU A 25 8.82 3.10 -20.50
C GLU A 25 8.39 1.71 -20.01
N VAL A 26 8.71 1.40 -18.77
CA VAL A 26 8.32 0.12 -18.16
C VAL A 26 7.04 0.33 -17.37
N LEU A 27 5.96 -0.29 -17.82
CA LEU A 27 4.70 -0.30 -17.07
C LEU A 27 4.94 -1.01 -15.71
N LEU A 28 4.74 -0.30 -14.62
CA LEU A 28 4.88 -0.81 -13.26
C LEU A 28 3.54 -1.24 -12.70
N GLU A 29 2.51 -0.42 -12.89
CA GLU A 29 1.17 -0.64 -12.36
C GLU A 29 0.13 -0.07 -13.31
N LYS A 30 -1.02 -0.70 -13.35
CA LYS A 30 -2.21 -0.21 -14.07
C LYS A 30 -3.46 -0.57 -13.27
N THR A 31 -4.33 0.39 -13.09
CA THR A 31 -5.66 0.12 -12.51
C THR A 31 -6.48 -0.72 -13.49
N GLN A 32 -7.28 -1.63 -12.96
CA GLN A 32 -8.26 -2.39 -13.75
C GLN A 32 -9.56 -1.60 -13.88
N ASP A 33 -10.23 -1.71 -15.02
CA ASP A 33 -11.49 -1.00 -15.29
C ASP A 33 -12.57 -1.28 -14.23
N GLU A 34 -12.56 -2.49 -13.66
CA GLU A 34 -13.48 -2.90 -12.60
C GLU A 34 -13.05 -2.44 -11.18
N ARG A 35 -11.81 -1.97 -11.03
CA ARG A 35 -11.22 -1.52 -9.76
C ARG A 35 -10.45 -0.22 -9.95
N PRO A 36 -11.15 0.90 -10.13
CA PRO A 36 -10.51 2.20 -10.22
C PRO A 36 -9.85 2.55 -8.87
N PHE A 37 -8.90 3.44 -8.92
CA PHE A 37 -8.27 3.96 -7.71
C PHE A 37 -9.15 5.05 -7.10
N ILE A 38 -9.44 4.92 -5.81
CA ILE A 38 -10.34 5.81 -5.07
C ILE A 38 -9.58 6.39 -3.88
N PHE A 39 -9.63 7.70 -3.74
CA PHE A 39 -9.08 8.37 -2.56
C PHE A 39 -9.85 9.65 -2.22
N VAL A 40 -9.62 10.13 -1.01
CA VAL A 40 -10.13 11.42 -0.53
C VAL A 40 -8.95 12.35 -0.32
N SER A 41 -9.01 13.53 -0.95
CA SER A 41 -7.92 14.50 -0.89
C SER A 41 -7.69 15.04 0.53
N GLY A 42 -6.44 15.37 0.86
CA GLY A 42 -6.06 15.92 2.16
C GLY A 42 -5.92 14.90 3.28
N MET A 43 -6.01 13.60 2.99
CA MET A 43 -5.92 12.54 3.99
C MET A 43 -4.60 11.76 3.97
N GLY A 44 -3.68 12.12 3.07
CA GLY A 44 -2.38 11.44 2.94
C GLY A 44 -2.47 10.01 2.42
N ALA A 45 -3.53 9.69 1.70
CA ALA A 45 -3.71 8.37 1.09
C ALA A 45 -2.83 8.17 -0.15
N THR A 46 -2.34 9.26 -0.73
CA THR A 46 -1.53 9.28 -1.95
C THR A 46 -0.30 10.16 -1.78
N LEU A 47 0.57 10.15 -2.80
CA LEU A 47 1.70 11.09 -2.85
C LEU A 47 1.18 12.54 -2.93
N PRO A 48 1.67 13.47 -2.10
CA PRO A 48 1.22 14.86 -2.12
C PRO A 48 1.31 15.51 -3.50
N SER A 49 2.42 15.28 -4.21
CA SER A 49 2.62 15.83 -5.55
C SER A 49 1.68 15.24 -6.60
N PHE A 50 1.28 13.97 -6.45
CA PHE A 50 0.26 13.37 -7.29
C PHE A 50 -1.11 14.00 -7.01
N GLU A 51 -1.45 14.14 -5.73
CA GLU A 51 -2.73 14.73 -5.31
C GLU A 51 -2.88 16.17 -5.83
N GLU A 52 -1.83 17.00 -5.74
CA GLU A 52 -1.84 18.38 -6.24
C GLU A 52 -2.15 18.47 -7.73
N GLN A 53 -1.69 17.50 -8.53
CA GLN A 53 -1.93 17.46 -9.97
C GLN A 53 -3.39 17.09 -10.31
N VAL A 54 -3.97 16.16 -9.54
CA VAL A 54 -5.29 15.59 -9.89
C VAL A 54 -6.45 16.25 -9.14
N VAL A 55 -6.21 16.92 -8.01
CA VAL A 55 -7.27 17.51 -7.16
C VAL A 55 -8.10 18.57 -7.87
N ASN A 56 -7.53 19.29 -8.84
CA ASN A 56 -8.18 20.35 -9.59
C ASN A 56 -8.83 19.88 -10.88
N LEU A 57 -8.65 18.60 -11.23
CA LEU A 57 -9.22 18.03 -12.45
C LEU A 57 -10.70 17.71 -12.24
N GLU A 58 -11.46 17.85 -13.31
CA GLU A 58 -12.87 17.52 -13.35
C GLU A 58 -13.08 16.09 -13.89
N LYS A 59 -14.28 15.58 -13.72
CA LYS A 59 -14.67 14.30 -14.29
C LYS A 59 -14.45 14.27 -15.81
N GLY A 60 -13.81 13.22 -16.31
CA GLY A 60 -13.49 13.04 -17.73
C GLY A 60 -12.21 13.77 -18.16
N ALA A 61 -11.47 14.38 -17.24
CA ALA A 61 -10.18 14.97 -17.55
C ALA A 61 -9.09 13.91 -17.62
N GLU A 62 -8.36 13.89 -18.69
CA GLU A 62 -7.15 13.08 -18.84
C GLU A 62 -5.98 13.81 -18.18
N PHE A 63 -5.04 13.04 -17.63
CA PHE A 63 -3.82 13.56 -17.06
C PHE A 63 -2.61 12.73 -17.53
N ASP A 64 -1.51 13.42 -17.70
CA ASP A 64 -0.20 12.83 -18.02
C ASP A 64 0.87 13.73 -17.41
N PHE A 65 1.55 13.25 -16.39
CA PHE A 65 2.62 14.00 -15.74
C PHE A 65 3.68 13.07 -15.13
N THR A 66 4.90 13.59 -15.08
CA THR A 66 6.03 12.87 -14.51
C THR A 66 6.42 13.46 -13.16
N LEU A 67 6.57 12.62 -12.16
CA LEU A 67 7.11 12.96 -10.85
C LEU A 67 8.58 12.55 -10.77
N ASN A 68 9.42 13.50 -10.34
CA ASN A 68 10.80 13.19 -10.02
C ASN A 68 10.89 12.38 -8.71
N PRO A 69 12.00 11.67 -8.45
CA PRO A 69 12.14 10.88 -7.22
C PRO A 69 11.81 11.64 -5.95
N GLU A 70 12.26 12.90 -5.83
CA GLU A 70 12.00 13.75 -4.66
C GLU A 70 10.52 14.03 -4.41
N GLN A 71 9.71 14.05 -5.48
CA GLN A 71 8.27 14.31 -5.45
C GLN A 71 7.45 13.03 -5.28
N ALA A 72 8.10 11.86 -5.40
CA ALA A 72 7.47 10.54 -5.31
C ALA A 72 7.95 9.79 -4.05
N TYR A 73 8.76 8.77 -4.23
CA TYR A 73 9.22 7.90 -3.13
C TYR A 73 10.61 8.26 -2.59
N GLY A 74 11.13 9.43 -2.94
CA GLY A 74 12.44 9.89 -2.54
C GLY A 74 13.57 9.29 -3.39
N GLU A 75 14.77 9.79 -3.18
CA GLU A 75 15.96 9.26 -3.82
C GLU A 75 16.37 7.93 -3.22
N HIS A 76 17.11 7.14 -3.99
CA HIS A 76 17.72 5.92 -3.47
C HIS A 76 18.88 6.26 -2.54
N ILE A 77 18.78 5.89 -1.28
CA ILE A 77 19.76 6.19 -0.23
C ILE A 77 20.67 4.98 -0.07
N ALA A 78 21.96 5.13 -0.38
CA ALA A 78 22.94 4.04 -0.31
C ALA A 78 23.13 3.50 1.12
N GLU A 79 22.96 4.35 2.14
CA GLU A 79 23.08 3.97 3.55
C GLU A 79 21.94 3.05 4.02
N ARG A 80 20.86 2.93 3.24
CA ARG A 80 19.78 1.98 3.49
C ARG A 80 20.02 0.61 2.85
N VAL A 81 21.12 0.45 2.14
CA VAL A 81 21.58 -0.86 1.68
C VAL A 81 22.46 -1.46 2.78
N LEU A 82 21.94 -2.51 3.44
CA LEU A 82 22.58 -3.13 4.58
C LEU A 82 23.14 -4.51 4.22
N GLU A 83 24.31 -4.80 4.74
CA GLU A 83 24.89 -6.14 4.73
C GLU A 83 24.64 -6.80 6.10
N LEU A 84 23.80 -7.80 6.14
CA LEU A 84 23.49 -8.56 7.35
C LEU A 84 24.14 -9.94 7.31
N ASP A 85 24.50 -10.46 8.48
CA ASP A 85 25.06 -11.80 8.58
C ASP A 85 24.04 -12.86 8.17
N LYS A 86 24.47 -13.81 7.36
CA LYS A 86 23.63 -14.91 6.85
C LYS A 86 23.00 -15.73 7.99
N GLN A 87 23.65 -15.75 9.17
CA GLN A 87 23.15 -16.44 10.35
C GLN A 87 21.79 -15.92 10.82
N ILE A 88 21.49 -14.65 10.60
CA ILE A 88 20.19 -14.04 10.97
C ILE A 88 19.04 -14.69 10.19
N PHE A 89 19.33 -15.21 9.01
CA PHE A 89 18.38 -15.87 8.10
C PHE A 89 18.45 -17.39 8.19
N THR A 90 18.89 -17.93 9.32
CA THR A 90 18.93 -19.38 9.57
C THR A 90 17.75 -19.79 10.47
N ILE A 91 17.10 -20.88 10.11
CA ILE A 91 16.05 -21.52 10.90
C ILE A 91 16.56 -22.90 11.28
N ASN A 92 16.60 -23.20 12.57
CA ASN A 92 17.12 -24.47 13.11
C ASN A 92 18.58 -24.79 12.71
N GLY A 93 19.39 -23.76 12.44
CA GLY A 93 20.81 -23.92 12.06
C GLY A 93 21.04 -24.10 10.55
N GLU A 94 19.99 -24.12 9.74
CA GLU A 94 20.08 -24.16 8.29
C GLU A 94 19.63 -22.84 7.67
N PHE A 95 20.35 -22.36 6.65
CA PHE A 95 19.99 -21.15 5.91
C PHE A 95 18.65 -21.33 5.17
N ASP A 96 17.73 -20.41 5.37
CA ASP A 96 16.39 -20.44 4.73
C ASP A 96 16.47 -20.04 3.23
N ALA A 97 17.07 -20.89 2.43
CA ALA A 97 17.19 -20.68 0.99
C ALA A 97 15.83 -20.71 0.25
N GLN A 98 14.76 -21.12 0.93
CA GLN A 98 13.42 -21.15 0.34
C GLN A 98 12.81 -19.73 0.27
N HIS A 99 12.97 -18.95 1.32
CA HIS A 99 12.42 -17.60 1.43
C HIS A 99 13.46 -16.51 1.10
N VAL A 100 14.74 -16.74 1.42
CA VAL A 100 15.85 -15.79 1.17
C VAL A 100 16.48 -16.05 -0.18
N LYS A 101 16.00 -15.34 -1.20
CA LYS A 101 16.52 -15.41 -2.59
C LYS A 101 16.76 -14.01 -3.12
N VAL A 102 17.72 -13.87 -4.03
CA VAL A 102 17.95 -12.61 -4.75
C VAL A 102 16.64 -12.19 -5.43
N GLY A 103 16.21 -10.95 -5.20
CA GLY A 103 14.93 -10.40 -5.65
C GLY A 103 13.73 -10.68 -4.73
N ALA A 104 13.90 -11.44 -3.65
CA ALA A 104 12.83 -11.62 -2.66
C ALA A 104 12.70 -10.40 -1.74
N VAL A 105 11.47 -10.10 -1.33
CA VAL A 105 11.17 -9.07 -0.33
C VAL A 105 10.96 -9.76 1.02
N LEU A 106 11.79 -9.42 2.00
CA LEU A 106 11.76 -10.01 3.33
C LEU A 106 11.23 -9.01 4.36
N PRO A 107 10.30 -9.44 5.22
CA PRO A 107 9.91 -8.64 6.38
C PRO A 107 11.03 -8.71 7.43
N LEU A 108 11.55 -7.55 7.79
CA LEU A 108 12.59 -7.38 8.81
C LEU A 108 12.02 -6.64 10.00
N GLN A 109 12.62 -6.84 11.16
CA GLN A 109 12.30 -6.13 12.37
C GLN A 109 13.61 -5.70 13.07
N ASN A 110 13.68 -4.42 13.50
CA ASN A 110 14.81 -3.96 14.30
C ASN A 110 14.61 -4.28 15.80
N GLU A 111 15.59 -3.97 16.60
CA GLU A 111 15.58 -4.16 18.05
C GLU A 111 14.46 -3.36 18.74
N ASP A 112 14.06 -2.23 18.15
CA ASP A 112 12.97 -1.40 18.66
C ASP A 112 11.57 -1.94 18.31
N GLY A 113 11.50 -3.05 17.55
CA GLY A 113 10.24 -3.68 17.14
C GLY A 113 9.62 -3.08 15.86
N ASN A 114 10.27 -2.11 15.22
CA ASN A 114 9.79 -1.56 13.96
C ASN A 114 9.97 -2.57 12.82
N ARG A 115 8.94 -2.69 12.00
CA ARG A 115 8.94 -3.61 10.85
C ARG A 115 9.18 -2.85 9.56
N PHE A 116 10.04 -3.41 8.70
CA PHE A 116 10.30 -2.90 7.36
C PHE A 116 10.46 -4.06 6.37
N LEU A 117 10.33 -3.75 5.12
CA LEU A 117 10.54 -4.69 4.02
C LEU A 117 11.91 -4.43 3.42
N GLY A 118 12.71 -5.48 3.24
CA GLY A 118 14.01 -5.41 2.58
C GLY A 118 14.01 -6.27 1.33
N LEU A 119 14.47 -5.69 0.22
CA LEU A 119 14.70 -6.40 -1.03
C LEU A 119 16.09 -7.04 -0.99
N VAL A 120 16.17 -8.34 -1.21
CA VAL A 120 17.45 -9.06 -1.28
C VAL A 120 18.14 -8.73 -2.60
N LEU A 121 19.28 -8.03 -2.53
CA LEU A 121 20.10 -7.68 -3.71
C LEU A 121 21.10 -8.78 -4.04
N SER A 122 21.79 -9.31 -3.04
CA SER A 122 22.80 -10.37 -3.23
C SER A 122 22.93 -11.25 -1.99
N ILE A 123 23.42 -12.46 -2.19
CA ILE A 123 23.70 -13.43 -1.13
C ILE A 123 25.11 -13.94 -1.36
N THR A 124 25.97 -13.76 -0.37
CA THR A 124 27.33 -14.30 -0.33
C THR A 124 27.41 -15.50 0.63
N ASP A 125 28.61 -16.02 0.84
CA ASP A 125 28.82 -17.16 1.75
C ASP A 125 28.47 -16.79 3.20
N ASP A 126 28.80 -15.54 3.61
CA ASP A 126 28.69 -15.09 5.00
C ASP A 126 27.62 -13.99 5.19
N LYS A 127 27.20 -13.30 4.12
CA LYS A 127 26.35 -12.12 4.20
C LYS A 127 25.20 -12.13 3.19
N VAL A 128 24.14 -11.44 3.56
CA VAL A 128 23.00 -11.10 2.70
C VAL A 128 22.91 -9.59 2.60
N THR A 129 22.96 -9.07 1.38
CA THR A 129 22.79 -7.63 1.11
C THR A 129 21.32 -7.34 0.87
N LEU A 130 20.78 -6.43 1.65
CA LEU A 130 19.36 -6.02 1.62
C LEU A 130 19.26 -4.54 1.34
N ASP A 131 18.33 -4.20 0.47
CA ASP A 131 17.93 -2.82 0.21
C ASP A 131 16.63 -2.51 0.96
N LEU A 132 16.69 -1.57 1.89
CA LEU A 132 15.55 -1.08 2.66
C LEU A 132 14.89 0.15 2.03
N ASN A 133 15.35 0.58 0.87
CA ASN A 133 14.71 1.65 0.12
C ASN A 133 13.36 1.16 -0.44
N HIS A 134 12.47 2.12 -0.68
CA HIS A 134 11.24 1.79 -1.40
C HIS A 134 11.58 1.27 -2.81
N PRO A 135 10.90 0.23 -3.33
CA PRO A 135 11.20 -0.33 -4.66
C PRO A 135 11.13 0.67 -5.83
N LEU A 136 10.44 1.78 -5.62
CA LEU A 136 10.30 2.86 -6.60
C LEU A 136 11.15 4.11 -6.27
N SER A 137 11.96 4.07 -5.20
CA SER A 137 12.89 5.17 -4.89
C SER A 137 13.93 5.36 -5.99
N GLY A 138 14.36 6.59 -6.21
CA GLY A 138 15.31 6.95 -7.26
C GLY A 138 14.77 6.85 -8.69
N LYS A 139 13.50 6.52 -8.86
CA LYS A 139 12.88 6.39 -10.19
C LYS A 139 12.03 7.60 -10.52
N LYS A 140 12.10 8.03 -11.78
CA LYS A 140 11.13 8.96 -12.35
C LYS A 140 9.88 8.19 -12.73
N LEU A 141 8.75 8.65 -12.25
CA LEU A 141 7.47 7.98 -12.41
C LEU A 141 6.52 8.84 -13.24
N ASN A 142 6.07 8.29 -14.36
CA ASN A 142 5.05 8.92 -15.19
C ASN A 142 3.69 8.30 -14.86
N PHE A 143 2.74 9.17 -14.55
CA PHE A 143 1.35 8.83 -14.29
C PHE A 143 0.50 9.34 -15.45
N CYS A 144 -0.15 8.46 -16.17
CA CYS A 144 -1.14 8.82 -17.18
C CYS A 144 -2.47 8.11 -16.91
N GLY A 145 -3.57 8.83 -17.11
CA GLY A 145 -4.88 8.27 -16.82
C GLY A 145 -6.01 9.26 -17.01
N GLU A 146 -7.18 8.91 -16.47
CA GLU A 146 -8.41 9.69 -16.56
C GLU A 146 -9.12 9.77 -15.22
N VAL A 147 -9.68 10.93 -14.91
CA VAL A 147 -10.53 11.13 -13.73
C VAL A 147 -11.94 10.66 -14.05
N LEU A 148 -12.37 9.58 -13.43
CA LEU A 148 -13.70 9.00 -13.62
C LEU A 148 -14.77 9.75 -12.81
N GLU A 149 -14.42 10.23 -11.62
CA GLU A 149 -15.29 11.02 -10.77
C GLU A 149 -14.46 12.00 -9.91
N SER A 150 -14.95 13.24 -9.78
CA SER A 150 -14.38 14.27 -8.92
C SER A 150 -15.53 15.09 -8.34
N ARG A 151 -15.71 15.03 -7.01
CA ARG A 151 -16.75 15.75 -6.29
C ARG A 151 -16.32 16.06 -4.85
N GLU A 152 -17.07 16.88 -4.16
CA GLU A 152 -16.87 17.06 -2.72
C GLU A 152 -17.11 15.75 -1.97
N ALA A 153 -16.21 15.41 -1.05
CA ALA A 153 -16.36 14.22 -0.21
C ALA A 153 -17.43 14.45 0.86
N THR A 154 -18.21 13.43 1.15
CA THR A 154 -19.16 13.46 2.28
C THR A 154 -18.42 13.18 3.59
N ALA A 155 -18.99 13.59 4.72
CA ALA A 155 -18.40 13.33 6.02
C ALA A 155 -18.24 11.82 6.31
N GLU A 156 -19.15 11.00 5.77
CA GLU A 156 -19.11 9.54 5.90
C GLU A 156 -17.93 8.94 5.12
N GLU A 157 -17.65 9.43 3.92
CA GLU A 157 -16.53 8.99 3.08
C GLU A 157 -15.18 9.39 3.70
N VAL A 158 -15.10 10.60 4.24
CA VAL A 158 -13.92 11.07 4.98
C VAL A 158 -13.68 10.16 6.19
N ALA A 159 -14.72 9.88 6.99
CA ALA A 159 -14.59 9.01 8.16
C ALA A 159 -14.23 7.57 7.77
N HIS A 160 -14.80 7.04 6.70
CA HIS A 160 -14.48 5.71 6.20
C HIS A 160 -13.01 5.60 5.76
N MET A 161 -12.53 6.58 5.00
CA MET A 161 -11.13 6.63 4.57
C MET A 161 -10.18 6.78 5.76
N ALA A 162 -10.53 7.61 6.76
CA ALA A 162 -9.76 7.74 7.98
C ALA A 162 -9.61 6.42 8.73
N ASN A 163 -10.69 5.65 8.85
CA ASN A 163 -10.68 4.32 9.48
C ASN A 163 -9.83 3.32 8.69
N LEU A 164 -9.84 3.38 7.37
CA LEU A 164 -8.99 2.52 6.53
C LEU A 164 -7.51 2.85 6.71
N LEU A 165 -7.16 4.14 6.78
CA LEU A 165 -5.78 4.61 6.93
C LEU A 165 -5.24 4.39 8.36
N SER A 166 -6.08 4.49 9.39
CA SER A 166 -5.69 4.24 10.79
C SER A 166 -5.49 2.75 11.11
N GLY A 167 -5.90 1.86 10.20
CA GLY A 167 -5.80 0.41 10.41
C GLY A 167 -6.80 -0.15 11.44
N GLU A 168 -7.71 0.67 11.96
CA GLU A 168 -8.75 0.26 12.91
C GLU A 168 -9.91 -0.51 12.26
N GLY A 169 -9.92 -0.60 10.92
CA GLY A 169 -10.98 -1.27 10.13
C GLY A 169 -11.02 -2.80 10.21
N GLN A 170 -10.16 -3.44 11.00
CA GLN A 170 -10.14 -4.91 11.15
C GLN A 170 -10.58 -5.41 12.53
N GLN A 171 -11.31 -4.63 13.31
CA GLN A 171 -11.91 -5.16 14.52
C GLN A 171 -13.42 -5.12 14.46
N GLY A 172 -13.98 -6.29 14.23
CA GLY A 172 -15.31 -6.64 14.65
C GLY A 172 -16.37 -6.52 13.57
N CYS A 173 -16.98 -7.63 13.28
CA CYS A 173 -18.32 -7.73 12.75
C CYS A 173 -19.29 -6.96 13.66
N GLY A 174 -19.33 -5.64 13.51
CA GLY A 174 -20.31 -4.75 14.15
C GLY A 174 -21.62 -4.69 13.38
N GLY A 175 -21.98 -5.79 12.70
CA GLY A 175 -23.33 -6.00 12.20
C GLY A 175 -24.18 -6.50 13.38
N GLY A 176 -25.02 -5.64 13.93
CA GLY A 176 -25.99 -6.04 14.93
C GLY A 176 -26.81 -7.21 14.40
N CYS A 177 -26.56 -8.39 14.97
CA CYS A 177 -27.42 -9.55 14.79
C CYS A 177 -28.69 -9.32 15.62
N GLU A 178 -29.60 -8.50 15.11
CA GLU A 178 -30.91 -8.30 15.78
C GLU A 178 -31.81 -9.54 15.76
N ASN A 179 -31.31 -10.66 15.22
CA ASN A 179 -32.14 -11.88 15.10
C ASN A 179 -31.39 -13.18 15.40
N CYS A 180 -30.33 -13.16 16.21
CA CYS A 180 -29.77 -14.36 16.82
C CYS A 180 -30.39 -14.54 18.19
N GLY A 181 -31.49 -15.26 18.28
CA GLY A 181 -32.14 -15.69 19.52
C GLY A 181 -31.29 -16.70 20.32
N GLY A 182 -30.10 -16.32 20.71
CA GLY A 182 -29.18 -17.08 21.56
C GLY A 182 -28.64 -16.16 22.64
N ASP A 183 -28.94 -16.46 23.90
CA ASP A 183 -28.52 -15.79 25.12
C ASP A 183 -26.97 -15.68 25.17
N CYS A 184 -26.43 -14.56 24.73
CA CYS A 184 -25.03 -14.22 24.93
C CYS A 184 -24.89 -13.63 26.32
N GLY A 185 -24.46 -14.49 27.28
CA GLY A 185 -24.19 -14.07 28.64
C GLY A 185 -23.24 -12.87 28.73
N LYS A 186 -23.49 -12.01 29.69
CA LYS A 186 -22.83 -10.72 29.96
C LYS A 186 -21.34 -10.78 30.35
N ASP A 187 -20.67 -11.91 30.17
CA ASP A 187 -19.33 -12.16 30.73
C ASP A 187 -18.26 -12.41 29.69
N GLY A 188 -18.33 -11.79 28.50
CA GLY A 188 -17.16 -11.56 27.59
C GLY A 188 -16.25 -12.77 27.23
N LYS A 189 -16.63 -14.03 27.58
CA LYS A 189 -15.88 -15.26 27.27
C LYS A 189 -16.78 -16.33 26.66
N GLY A 190 -17.43 -16.01 25.55
CA GLY A 190 -18.17 -16.96 24.75
C GLY A 190 -17.24 -17.69 23.80
N ASN A 191 -16.91 -18.93 24.12
CA ASN A 191 -16.22 -19.86 23.24
C ASN A 191 -17.19 -20.26 22.12
N CYS A 192 -17.07 -19.68 20.93
CA CYS A 192 -17.79 -20.12 19.74
C CYS A 192 -17.24 -21.50 19.34
N LYS A 193 -17.97 -22.55 19.68
CA LYS A 193 -17.70 -23.88 19.18
C LYS A 193 -17.89 -23.93 17.65
N GLU A 194 -16.98 -24.64 17.01
CA GLU A 194 -16.98 -24.98 15.58
C GLU A 194 -18.39 -25.41 15.11
N GLY A 195 -19.03 -24.56 14.36
CA GLY A 195 -20.30 -24.77 13.70
C GLY A 195 -20.57 -23.62 12.77
N GLY A 196 -20.17 -23.75 11.51
CA GLY A 196 -20.23 -22.73 10.50
C GLY A 196 -21.61 -22.10 10.36
N CYS A 197 -21.67 -20.76 10.27
CA CYS A 197 -22.83 -20.04 9.78
C CYS A 197 -22.94 -20.25 8.27
N GLU A 198 -23.55 -21.33 7.84
CA GLU A 198 -23.90 -21.60 6.45
C GLU A 198 -25.18 -20.88 6.05
N ASN A 199 -25.31 -19.59 6.28
CA ASN A 199 -26.41 -18.84 5.64
C ASN A 199 -26.32 -17.32 5.83
N CYS A 200 -25.19 -16.67 5.47
CA CYS A 200 -25.15 -15.23 5.25
C CYS A 200 -24.86 -14.98 3.76
N GLY A 201 -25.89 -15.17 2.93
CA GLY A 201 -25.81 -14.92 1.50
C GLY A 201 -27.20 -15.00 0.85
N LYS A 202 -27.94 -13.93 0.95
CA LYS A 202 -28.89 -13.48 -0.08
C LYS A 202 -29.18 -12.01 0.12
#